data_6f016a65e9f0052b12b8bdb5d82f41d1
#
_entry.id   6f016a65e9f0052b12b8bdb5d82f41d1
#
_cell.length_a   1.000
_cell.length_b   1.000
_cell.length_c   1.000
_cell.angle_alpha   90.00
_cell.angle_beta   90.00
_cell.angle_gamma   90.00
#
_symmetry.space_group_name_H-M   'P 1'
#
loop_
_entity.id
_entity.type
_entity.pdbx_description
1 polymer ?
#
loop_
_entity_poly.entity_id
_entity_poly.type
_entity_poly.pdbx_seq_one_letter_code
_entity_poly.pdbx_strand_id
1 'polypeptide(L)'
;MNYTNSPIHEVVFNKQKYFIKRDDLLNSDFSGNKARKFYYYLINDFPDIKKVVSHGSSQSNAMYSLSVLCKLKNWQFDYYVDHTASFLKENPIGNYKYAIKNGMNIIEGNLPDFFDKEILFINEGGALVQASHGIEVLANEIKLWVNQNNIKDIKVFLPSGTGTTALFLQKYLPFEVLTCPCVGNEEYLKKQFEVLEKKNHPLILKIDKKYHFGKLYKEFYEIHNNLLTQTNIEFDLLYDSLGWICFENFVKQLKEANTTFLYIHQGGIIGNESMYDRYKHKYPLI
;
A
#
# COMPACT_ATOMS: atom_id res chain seq x y z
N MET A 1 -11.00 -4.79 -18.29
CA MET A 1 -10.30 -4.88 -16.97
C MET A 1 -10.76 -3.69 -16.15
N ASN A 2 -11.17 -3.92 -14.90
CA ASN A 2 -11.62 -2.84 -14.02
C ASN A 2 -10.48 -2.46 -13.05
N TYR A 3 -10.08 -1.18 -13.07
CA TYR A 3 -9.05 -0.63 -12.18
C TYR A 3 -9.62 0.43 -11.23
N THR A 4 -10.95 0.50 -11.15
CA THR A 4 -11.72 1.41 -10.30
C THR A 4 -12.91 0.68 -9.70
N ASN A 5 -13.65 1.31 -8.79
CA ASN A 5 -14.88 0.78 -8.18
C ASN A 5 -14.69 -0.56 -7.43
N SER A 6 -13.62 -0.66 -6.62
CA SER A 6 -13.47 -1.79 -5.72
C SER A 6 -14.65 -1.86 -4.74
N PRO A 7 -15.09 -3.05 -4.32
CA PRO A 7 -16.22 -3.19 -3.40
C PRO A 7 -15.87 -2.70 -1.98
N ILE A 8 -16.91 -2.42 -1.19
CA ILE A 8 -16.80 -2.20 0.25
C ILE A 8 -17.54 -3.34 0.95
N HIS A 9 -16.83 -4.07 1.78
CA HIS A 9 -17.38 -5.19 2.56
C HIS A 9 -17.56 -4.79 4.02
N GLU A 10 -18.71 -5.13 4.59
CA GLU A 10 -18.92 -5.05 6.03
C GLU A 10 -18.35 -6.31 6.70
N VAL A 11 -17.61 -6.13 7.78
CA VAL A 11 -17.02 -7.21 8.58
C VAL A 11 -17.16 -6.92 10.07
N VAL A 12 -17.08 -7.97 10.88
CA VAL A 12 -16.96 -7.84 12.33
C VAL A 12 -15.60 -8.39 12.75
N PHE A 13 -14.83 -7.59 13.44
CA PHE A 13 -13.56 -7.98 14.02
C PHE A 13 -13.52 -7.56 15.50
N ASN A 14 -13.18 -8.51 16.39
CA ASN A 14 -13.18 -8.29 17.84
C ASN A 14 -14.49 -7.66 18.37
N LYS A 15 -15.64 -8.10 17.87
CA LYS A 15 -17.00 -7.61 18.17
C LYS A 15 -17.29 -6.17 17.72
N GLN A 16 -16.37 -5.52 17.05
CA GLN A 16 -16.55 -4.20 16.44
C GLN A 16 -16.84 -4.36 14.95
N LYS A 17 -17.78 -3.57 14.45
CA LYS A 17 -18.11 -3.49 13.02
C LYS A 17 -17.16 -2.56 12.28
N TYR A 18 -16.66 -3.01 11.14
CA TYR A 18 -15.82 -2.25 10.23
C TYR A 18 -16.33 -2.38 8.80
N PHE A 19 -16.01 -1.41 7.98
CA PHE A 19 -16.12 -1.51 6.53
C PHE A 19 -14.74 -1.57 5.91
N ILE A 20 -14.56 -2.43 4.91
CA ILE A 20 -13.27 -2.63 4.23
C ILE A 20 -13.42 -2.25 2.77
N LYS A 21 -12.75 -1.19 2.34
CA LYS A 21 -12.60 -0.85 0.92
C LYS A 21 -11.57 -1.79 0.31
N ARG A 22 -12.02 -2.71 -0.54
CA ARG A 22 -11.27 -3.86 -1.05
C ARG A 22 -10.49 -3.51 -2.31
N ASP A 23 -9.52 -2.58 -2.20
CA ASP A 23 -8.65 -2.24 -3.34
C ASP A 23 -7.74 -3.40 -3.78
N ASP A 24 -7.56 -4.41 -2.92
CA ASP A 24 -6.95 -5.69 -3.27
C ASP A 24 -7.71 -6.45 -4.37
N LEU A 25 -9.01 -6.19 -4.54
CA LEU A 25 -9.88 -6.81 -5.54
C LEU A 25 -10.04 -5.97 -6.83
N LEU A 26 -9.28 -4.90 -7.02
CA LEU A 26 -9.35 -4.09 -8.24
C LEU A 26 -9.03 -4.90 -9.50
N ASN A 27 -7.96 -5.66 -9.46
CA ASN A 27 -7.52 -6.56 -10.54
C ASN A 27 -6.62 -7.64 -9.95
N SER A 28 -6.52 -8.80 -10.59
CA SER A 28 -5.69 -9.93 -10.11
C SER A 28 -4.20 -9.62 -10.02
N ASP A 29 -3.68 -8.83 -10.97
CA ASP A 29 -2.26 -8.56 -11.09
C ASP A 29 -1.90 -7.12 -10.71
N PHE A 30 -2.81 -6.17 -10.94
CA PHE A 30 -2.60 -4.73 -10.72
C PHE A 30 -3.63 -4.19 -9.75
N SER A 31 -3.36 -4.34 -8.46
CA SER A 31 -4.33 -4.03 -7.39
C SER A 31 -3.74 -3.15 -6.29
N GLY A 32 -4.58 -2.83 -5.32
CA GLY A 32 -4.22 -2.08 -4.13
C GLY A 32 -3.82 -0.64 -4.39
N ASN A 33 -3.13 -0.05 -3.41
CA ASN A 33 -2.72 1.34 -3.47
C ASN A 33 -1.73 1.66 -4.59
N LYS A 34 -1.02 0.65 -5.11
CA LYS A 34 -0.08 0.86 -6.21
C LYS A 34 -0.82 0.99 -7.54
N ALA A 35 -1.88 0.21 -7.76
CA ALA A 35 -2.75 0.41 -8.91
C ALA A 35 -3.35 1.82 -8.90
N ARG A 36 -3.80 2.32 -7.74
CA ARG A 36 -4.29 3.70 -7.59
C ARG A 36 -3.19 4.73 -7.89
N LYS A 37 -1.99 4.57 -7.33
CA LYS A 37 -0.88 5.50 -7.56
C LYS A 37 -0.42 5.57 -9.02
N PHE A 38 -0.43 4.44 -9.71
CA PHE A 38 0.03 4.33 -11.09
C PHE A 38 -1.11 4.46 -12.11
N TYR A 39 -2.33 4.70 -11.66
CA TYR A 39 -3.52 4.82 -12.52
C TYR A 39 -3.36 5.88 -13.61
N TYR A 40 -2.74 7.03 -13.30
CA TYR A 40 -2.44 8.07 -14.27
C TYR A 40 -1.64 7.54 -15.46
N TYR A 41 -0.61 6.75 -15.20
CA TYR A 41 0.22 6.16 -16.25
C TYR A 41 -0.48 5.04 -17.02
N LEU A 42 -1.43 4.38 -16.38
CA LEU A 42 -2.21 3.32 -17.01
C LEU A 42 -3.17 3.87 -18.08
N ILE A 43 -3.88 4.97 -17.76
CA ILE A 43 -4.97 5.50 -18.60
C ILE A 43 -4.53 6.51 -19.64
N ASN A 44 -3.36 7.12 -19.50
CA ASN A 44 -2.86 8.09 -20.44
C ASN A 44 -1.81 7.46 -21.37
N ASP A 45 -1.68 8.05 -22.57
CA ASP A 45 -0.68 7.64 -23.54
C ASP A 45 0.62 8.41 -23.35
N PHE A 46 1.73 7.70 -23.51
CA PHE A 46 3.10 8.23 -23.40
C PHE A 46 3.92 7.67 -24.56
N PRO A 47 3.69 8.16 -25.80
CA PRO A 47 4.28 7.57 -27.01
C PRO A 47 5.80 7.61 -27.03
N ASP A 48 6.40 8.58 -26.35
CA ASP A 48 7.85 8.76 -26.30
C ASP A 48 8.52 7.89 -25.22
N ILE A 49 7.76 7.33 -24.27
CA ILE A 49 8.32 6.53 -23.20
C ILE A 49 8.51 5.07 -23.66
N LYS A 50 9.75 4.61 -23.56
CA LYS A 50 10.14 3.23 -23.89
C LYS A 50 10.50 2.40 -22.64
N LYS A 51 10.92 3.09 -21.59
CA LYS A 51 11.44 2.45 -20.38
C LYS A 51 10.98 3.17 -19.12
N VAL A 52 10.71 2.39 -18.09
CA VAL A 52 10.54 2.87 -16.71
C VAL A 52 11.78 2.51 -15.92
N VAL A 53 12.24 3.42 -15.08
CA VAL A 53 13.28 3.18 -14.08
C VAL A 53 12.74 3.51 -12.70
N SER A 54 13.00 2.63 -11.74
CA SER A 54 12.65 2.86 -10.34
C SER A 54 13.67 2.18 -9.43
N HIS A 55 13.52 2.37 -8.12
CA HIS A 55 14.45 1.81 -7.13
C HIS A 55 13.77 1.47 -5.81
N GLY A 56 14.48 0.74 -4.95
CA GLY A 56 14.07 0.40 -3.59
C GLY A 56 14.36 -1.05 -3.20
N SER A 57 13.56 -1.63 -2.31
CA SER A 57 13.77 -3.01 -1.86
C SER A 57 13.46 -4.02 -2.96
N SER A 58 14.28 -5.08 -3.05
CA SER A 58 14.06 -6.24 -3.96
C SER A 58 12.78 -7.05 -3.68
N GLN A 59 12.03 -6.73 -2.64
CA GLN A 59 10.72 -7.34 -2.32
C GLN A 59 9.57 -6.31 -2.30
N SER A 60 9.77 -5.15 -2.93
CA SER A 60 8.82 -4.03 -2.93
C SER A 60 7.52 -4.36 -3.68
N ASN A 61 6.36 -4.05 -3.07
CA ASN A 61 5.07 -4.07 -3.75
C ASN A 61 5.01 -3.06 -4.91
N ALA A 62 5.73 -1.93 -4.83
CA ALA A 62 5.80 -0.97 -5.91
C ALA A 62 6.57 -1.52 -7.12
N MET A 63 7.67 -2.24 -6.87
CA MET A 63 8.43 -2.93 -7.89
C MET A 63 7.55 -3.90 -8.69
N TYR A 64 6.81 -4.77 -7.99
CA TYR A 64 5.89 -5.70 -8.64
C TYR A 64 4.82 -4.97 -9.45
N SER A 65 4.15 -3.98 -8.87
CA SER A 65 3.08 -3.26 -9.58
C SER A 65 3.60 -2.46 -10.79
N LEU A 66 4.83 -1.90 -10.71
CA LEU A 66 5.48 -1.26 -11.86
C LEU A 66 5.80 -2.27 -12.95
N SER A 67 6.23 -3.49 -12.61
CA SER A 67 6.46 -4.54 -13.61
C SER A 67 5.19 -4.91 -14.37
N VAL A 68 4.03 -4.92 -13.67
CA VAL A 68 2.72 -5.14 -14.31
C VAL A 68 2.36 -3.97 -15.22
N LEU A 69 2.49 -2.73 -14.74
CA LEU A 69 2.24 -1.53 -15.56
C LEU A 69 3.09 -1.52 -16.83
N CYS A 70 4.39 -1.80 -16.70
CA CYS A 70 5.32 -1.82 -17.84
C CYS A 70 4.93 -2.90 -18.86
N LYS A 71 4.54 -4.08 -18.39
CA LYS A 71 4.01 -5.15 -19.25
C LYS A 71 2.73 -4.72 -19.99
N LEU A 72 1.79 -4.05 -19.32
CA LEU A 72 0.54 -3.54 -19.92
C LEU A 72 0.79 -2.44 -20.95
N LYS A 73 1.80 -1.60 -20.74
CA LYS A 73 2.17 -0.48 -21.62
C LYS A 73 3.24 -0.86 -22.66
N ASN A 74 3.74 -2.10 -22.63
CA ASN A 74 4.85 -2.58 -23.47
C ASN A 74 6.13 -1.75 -23.28
N TRP A 75 6.42 -1.32 -22.06
CA TRP A 75 7.65 -0.61 -21.68
C TRP A 75 8.66 -1.59 -21.08
N GLN A 76 9.96 -1.31 -21.28
CA GLN A 76 11.03 -1.95 -20.52
C GLN A 76 11.00 -1.49 -19.07
N PHE A 77 11.47 -2.33 -18.15
CA PHE A 77 11.51 -1.98 -16.72
C PHE A 77 12.85 -2.34 -16.10
N ASP A 78 13.61 -1.32 -15.69
CA ASP A 78 14.84 -1.45 -14.91
C ASP A 78 14.57 -1.04 -13.47
N TYR A 79 14.91 -1.92 -12.52
CA TYR A 79 14.71 -1.67 -11.10
C TYR A 79 16.03 -1.77 -10.35
N TYR A 80 16.43 -0.66 -9.71
CA TYR A 80 17.68 -0.54 -8.98
C TYR A 80 17.49 -0.93 -7.51
N VAL A 81 18.43 -1.72 -7.00
CA VAL A 81 18.48 -2.16 -5.60
C VAL A 81 19.92 -2.04 -5.08
N ASP A 82 20.08 -1.79 -3.79
CA ASP A 82 21.40 -1.83 -3.18
C ASP A 82 21.98 -3.25 -3.24
N HIS A 83 21.14 -4.25 -2.92
CA HIS A 83 21.53 -5.65 -2.91
C HIS A 83 20.31 -6.56 -2.99
N THR A 84 20.46 -7.71 -3.64
CA THR A 84 19.50 -8.81 -3.63
C THR A 84 20.12 -10.01 -2.92
N ALA A 85 19.50 -10.48 -1.85
CA ALA A 85 19.99 -11.64 -1.10
C ALA A 85 20.17 -12.88 -2.02
N SER A 86 21.29 -13.61 -1.86
CA SER A 86 21.60 -14.80 -2.68
C SER A 86 20.46 -15.82 -2.67
N PHE A 87 19.87 -16.07 -1.49
CA PHE A 87 18.70 -16.95 -1.38
C PHE A 87 17.54 -16.51 -2.27
N LEU A 88 17.26 -15.21 -2.38
CA LEU A 88 16.18 -14.68 -3.22
C LEU A 88 16.48 -14.78 -4.72
N LYS A 89 17.77 -14.70 -5.10
CA LYS A 89 18.22 -14.93 -6.48
C LYS A 89 18.07 -16.41 -6.90
N GLU A 90 18.43 -17.32 -6.00
CA GLU A 90 18.35 -18.76 -6.23
C GLU A 90 16.92 -19.29 -6.13
N ASN A 91 16.12 -18.73 -5.23
CA ASN A 91 14.74 -19.13 -4.95
C ASN A 91 13.78 -17.92 -5.04
N PRO A 92 13.46 -17.43 -6.24
CA PRO A 92 12.55 -16.29 -6.39
C PRO A 92 11.17 -16.57 -5.78
N ILE A 93 10.69 -15.66 -4.92
CA ILE A 93 9.41 -15.77 -4.24
C ILE A 93 8.71 -14.40 -4.17
N GLY A 94 7.40 -14.40 -4.05
CA GLY A 94 6.57 -13.20 -3.85
C GLY A 94 6.78 -12.12 -4.92
N ASN A 95 6.80 -10.87 -4.51
CA ASN A 95 6.92 -9.72 -5.43
C ASN A 95 8.11 -9.82 -6.39
N TYR A 96 9.25 -10.30 -5.93
CA TYR A 96 10.45 -10.46 -6.75
C TYR A 96 10.24 -11.46 -7.89
N LYS A 97 9.72 -12.65 -7.58
CA LYS A 97 9.42 -13.71 -8.56
C LYS A 97 8.50 -13.20 -9.68
N TYR A 98 7.40 -12.58 -9.28
CA TYR A 98 6.39 -12.13 -10.25
C TYR A 98 6.84 -10.90 -11.04
N ALA A 99 7.66 -10.02 -10.46
CA ALA A 99 8.24 -8.90 -11.20
C ALA A 99 9.21 -9.37 -12.30
N ILE A 100 10.08 -10.35 -12.01
CA ILE A 100 10.95 -10.97 -13.03
C ILE A 100 10.11 -11.63 -14.13
N LYS A 101 9.07 -12.38 -13.74
CA LYS A 101 8.14 -13.01 -14.71
C LYS A 101 7.46 -12.00 -15.63
N ASN A 102 7.27 -10.76 -15.19
CA ASN A 102 6.72 -9.67 -15.99
C ASN A 102 7.77 -8.96 -16.87
N GLY A 103 9.04 -9.36 -16.81
CA GLY A 103 10.11 -8.79 -17.64
C GLY A 103 10.92 -7.69 -16.96
N MET A 104 10.86 -7.59 -15.62
CA MET A 104 11.71 -6.66 -14.88
C MET A 104 13.19 -7.08 -14.99
N ASN A 105 14.04 -6.10 -15.27
CA ASN A 105 15.49 -6.20 -15.14
C ASN A 105 15.91 -5.61 -13.79
N ILE A 106 16.52 -6.41 -12.92
CA ILE A 106 17.02 -5.94 -11.63
C ILE A 106 18.50 -5.57 -11.74
N ILE A 107 18.88 -4.43 -11.20
CA ILE A 107 20.22 -3.89 -11.27
C ILE A 107 20.71 -3.59 -9.86
N GLU A 108 21.81 -4.23 -9.45
CA GLU A 108 22.48 -3.91 -8.19
C GLU A 108 23.43 -2.74 -8.41
N GLY A 109 23.27 -1.67 -7.65
CA GLY A 109 24.10 -0.48 -7.73
C GLY A 109 23.31 0.84 -7.65
N ASN A 110 24.01 1.93 -7.90
CA ASN A 110 23.45 3.27 -7.80
C ASN A 110 22.61 3.64 -9.03
N LEU A 111 21.60 4.48 -8.82
CA LEU A 111 20.85 5.11 -9.89
C LEU A 111 21.80 5.98 -10.74
N PRO A 112 21.58 6.08 -12.08
CA PRO A 112 22.21 7.09 -12.91
C PRO A 112 21.86 8.52 -12.44
N ASP A 113 22.79 9.47 -12.66
CA ASP A 113 22.56 10.88 -12.27
C ASP A 113 21.48 11.56 -13.12
N PHE A 114 21.22 11.07 -14.34
CA PHE A 114 20.18 11.58 -15.23
C PHE A 114 19.65 10.48 -16.15
N PHE A 115 18.46 10.73 -16.69
CA PHE A 115 17.75 9.82 -17.58
C PHE A 115 17.40 10.51 -18.90
N ASP A 116 17.43 9.75 -19.99
CA ASP A 116 16.97 10.21 -21.29
C ASP A 116 15.46 10.51 -21.28
N LYS A 117 15.01 11.32 -22.25
CA LYS A 117 13.60 11.71 -22.37
C LYS A 117 12.65 10.52 -22.60
N GLU A 118 13.14 9.42 -23.14
CA GLU A 118 12.37 8.18 -23.34
C GLU A 118 12.22 7.34 -22.07
N ILE A 119 12.83 7.78 -20.95
CA ILE A 119 12.81 7.08 -19.66
C ILE A 119 11.89 7.81 -18.68
N LEU A 120 10.91 7.09 -18.18
CA LEU A 120 10.08 7.54 -17.08
C LEU A 120 10.71 7.08 -15.75
N PHE A 121 11.23 8.02 -14.97
CA PHE A 121 11.70 7.73 -13.62
C PHE A 121 10.56 7.82 -12.61
N ILE A 122 10.42 6.79 -11.78
CA ILE A 122 9.41 6.72 -10.71
C ILE A 122 10.12 6.47 -9.38
N ASN A 123 9.99 7.41 -8.45
CA ASN A 123 10.54 7.32 -7.10
C ASN A 123 10.02 6.11 -6.32
N GLU A 124 10.79 5.69 -5.32
CA GLU A 124 10.44 4.62 -4.41
C GLU A 124 9.00 4.73 -3.89
N GLY A 125 8.29 3.60 -3.89
CA GLY A 125 6.92 3.54 -3.40
C GLY A 125 5.88 4.28 -4.25
N GLY A 126 6.25 4.88 -5.39
CA GLY A 126 5.35 5.68 -6.22
C GLY A 126 4.94 7.00 -5.54
N ALA A 127 5.87 7.65 -4.84
CA ALA A 127 5.65 8.94 -4.19
C ALA A 127 5.78 10.10 -5.19
N LEU A 128 4.74 10.28 -6.01
CA LEU A 128 4.68 11.27 -7.08
C LEU A 128 3.35 12.03 -7.05
N VAL A 129 3.35 13.26 -7.57
CA VAL A 129 2.12 14.08 -7.70
C VAL A 129 1.07 13.39 -8.56
N GLN A 130 1.46 12.67 -9.60
CA GLN A 130 0.57 11.91 -10.49
C GLN A 130 -0.24 10.83 -9.74
N ALA A 131 0.23 10.37 -8.59
CA ALA A 131 -0.53 9.46 -7.75
C ALA A 131 -1.88 10.05 -7.29
N SER A 132 -1.99 11.38 -7.25
CA SER A 132 -3.22 12.07 -6.85
C SER A 132 -4.42 11.70 -7.73
N HIS A 133 -4.23 11.45 -9.02
CA HIS A 133 -5.33 11.14 -9.95
C HIS A 133 -6.10 9.87 -9.56
N GLY A 134 -5.41 8.77 -9.35
CA GLY A 134 -6.09 7.52 -8.98
C GLY A 134 -6.58 7.51 -7.54
N ILE A 135 -5.98 8.32 -6.66
CA ILE A 135 -6.44 8.49 -5.27
C ILE A 135 -7.68 9.40 -5.24
N GLU A 136 -7.80 10.39 -6.13
CA GLU A 136 -9.03 11.17 -6.31
C GLU A 136 -10.20 10.27 -6.75
N VAL A 137 -9.96 9.33 -7.66
CA VAL A 137 -10.96 8.32 -8.05
C VAL A 137 -11.39 7.52 -6.83
N LEU A 138 -10.46 7.01 -6.02
CA LEU A 138 -10.77 6.30 -4.77
C LEU A 138 -11.58 7.18 -3.81
N ALA A 139 -11.22 8.44 -3.64
CA ALA A 139 -11.96 9.37 -2.78
C ALA A 139 -13.40 9.59 -3.27
N ASN A 140 -13.59 9.69 -4.59
CA ASN A 140 -14.92 9.83 -5.18
C ASN A 140 -15.78 8.56 -4.97
N GLU A 141 -15.20 7.37 -5.09
CA GLU A 141 -15.87 6.10 -4.77
C GLU A 141 -16.33 6.07 -3.30
N ILE A 142 -15.48 6.51 -2.37
CA ILE A 142 -15.81 6.58 -0.93
C ILE A 142 -16.92 7.60 -0.68
N LYS A 143 -16.84 8.81 -1.26
CA LYS A 143 -17.89 9.84 -1.13
C LYS A 143 -19.23 9.34 -1.63
N LEU A 144 -19.25 8.67 -2.77
CA LEU A 144 -20.46 8.08 -3.34
C LEU A 144 -21.08 7.05 -2.40
N TRP A 145 -20.26 6.13 -1.87
CA TRP A 145 -20.72 5.11 -0.93
C TRP A 145 -21.25 5.73 0.38
N VAL A 146 -20.58 6.73 0.95
CA VAL A 146 -21.03 7.46 2.14
C VAL A 146 -22.41 8.09 1.92
N ASN A 147 -22.60 8.75 0.77
CA ASN A 147 -23.86 9.38 0.43
C ASN A 147 -24.99 8.34 0.23
N GLN A 148 -24.73 7.26 -0.49
CA GLN A 148 -25.70 6.19 -0.74
C GLN A 148 -26.17 5.49 0.53
N ASN A 149 -25.31 5.39 1.54
CA ASN A 149 -25.60 4.76 2.82
C ASN A 149 -26.01 5.75 3.94
N ASN A 150 -26.18 7.03 3.61
CA ASN A 150 -26.54 8.10 4.55
C ASN A 150 -25.63 8.16 5.80
N ILE A 151 -24.34 7.86 5.65
CA ILE A 151 -23.37 7.86 6.74
C ILE A 151 -23.08 9.32 7.15
N LYS A 152 -23.24 9.63 8.44
CA LYS A 152 -23.08 11.00 8.97
C LYS A 152 -21.72 11.25 9.59
N ASP A 153 -21.14 10.23 10.20
CA ASP A 153 -19.83 10.29 10.81
C ASP A 153 -19.00 9.10 10.36
N ILE A 154 -17.83 9.38 9.81
CA ILE A 154 -16.92 8.37 9.27
C ILE A 154 -15.45 8.75 9.51
N LYS A 155 -14.65 7.77 9.87
CA LYS A 155 -13.20 7.84 9.90
C LYS A 155 -12.63 6.82 8.93
N VAL A 156 -11.75 7.30 8.04
CA VAL A 156 -11.10 6.47 7.02
C VAL A 156 -9.68 6.17 7.46
N PHE A 157 -9.29 4.90 7.51
CA PHE A 157 -7.95 4.51 7.95
C PHE A 157 -7.20 3.70 6.89
N LEU A 158 -5.89 3.94 6.82
CA LEU A 158 -4.94 3.11 6.07
C LEU A 158 -3.51 3.24 6.64
N PRO A 159 -2.72 2.14 6.68
CA PRO A 159 -1.32 2.20 7.09
C PRO A 159 -0.45 2.89 6.03
N SER A 160 0.64 3.53 6.44
CA SER A 160 1.52 4.30 5.56
C SER A 160 2.98 3.84 5.57
N GLY A 161 3.53 3.63 4.36
CA GLY A 161 4.97 3.68 4.13
C GLY A 161 5.42 5.12 3.87
N THR A 162 5.33 5.58 2.61
CA THR A 162 5.59 6.99 2.23
C THR A 162 4.41 7.93 2.50
N GLY A 163 3.26 7.41 2.88
CA GLY A 163 2.07 8.19 3.21
C GLY A 163 1.32 8.85 2.04
N THR A 164 1.79 8.72 0.81
CA THR A 164 1.22 9.38 -0.38
C THR A 164 -0.28 9.11 -0.55
N THR A 165 -0.74 7.88 -0.29
CA THR A 165 -2.16 7.52 -0.41
C THR A 165 -3.00 8.22 0.64
N ALA A 166 -2.57 8.18 1.91
CA ALA A 166 -3.28 8.83 3.01
C ALA A 166 -3.36 10.35 2.81
N LEU A 167 -2.24 10.96 2.36
CA LEU A 167 -2.15 12.40 2.08
C LEU A 167 -3.17 12.85 1.03
N PHE A 168 -3.17 12.21 -0.13
CA PHE A 168 -4.09 12.59 -1.20
C PHE A 168 -5.55 12.19 -0.90
N LEU A 169 -5.78 11.12 -0.13
CA LEU A 169 -7.13 10.85 0.36
C LEU A 169 -7.63 12.00 1.25
N GLN A 170 -6.81 12.48 2.21
CA GLN A 170 -7.20 13.61 3.05
C GLN A 170 -7.44 14.89 2.24
N LYS A 171 -6.67 15.10 1.17
CA LYS A 171 -6.88 16.23 0.26
C LYS A 171 -8.25 16.22 -0.41
N TYR A 172 -8.75 15.04 -0.80
CA TYR A 172 -9.97 14.89 -1.59
C TYR A 172 -11.21 14.48 -0.78
N LEU A 173 -11.03 14.02 0.46
CA LEU A 173 -12.14 13.65 1.34
C LEU A 173 -12.49 14.80 2.30
N PRO A 174 -13.78 15.06 2.52
CA PRO A 174 -14.24 16.00 3.55
C PRO A 174 -14.24 15.38 4.95
N PHE A 175 -13.83 14.12 5.08
CA PHE A 175 -13.79 13.35 6.32
C PHE A 175 -12.36 13.24 6.84
N GLU A 176 -12.22 12.89 8.11
CA GLU A 176 -10.92 12.65 8.71
C GLU A 176 -10.29 11.35 8.18
N VAL A 177 -9.08 11.46 7.66
CA VAL A 177 -8.25 10.33 7.27
C VAL A 177 -7.22 10.09 8.36
N LEU A 178 -7.19 8.86 8.86
CA LEU A 178 -6.28 8.37 9.88
C LEU A 178 -5.19 7.51 9.22
N THR A 179 -3.98 7.59 9.73
CA THR A 179 -2.89 6.74 9.27
C THR A 179 -1.91 6.42 10.39
N CYS A 180 -1.04 5.44 10.19
CA CYS A 180 0.09 5.18 11.08
C CYS A 180 1.39 4.96 10.28
N PRO A 181 2.56 5.37 10.81
CA PRO A 181 3.84 5.17 10.15
C PRO A 181 4.33 3.73 10.29
N CYS A 182 4.26 2.94 9.20
CA CYS A 182 4.85 1.60 9.17
C CYS A 182 6.34 1.63 8.81
N VAL A 183 6.79 2.69 8.14
CA VAL A 183 8.20 2.97 7.82
C VAL A 183 8.60 4.25 8.54
N GLY A 184 9.76 4.24 9.17
CA GLY A 184 10.26 5.39 9.92
C GLY A 184 9.43 5.67 11.19
N ASN A 185 9.11 6.93 11.38
CA ASN A 185 8.33 7.44 12.51
C ASN A 185 7.36 8.55 12.05
N GLU A 186 6.65 9.17 13.00
CA GLU A 186 5.74 10.28 12.74
C GLU A 186 6.43 11.47 12.04
N GLU A 187 7.63 11.84 12.47
CA GLU A 187 8.39 12.96 11.88
C GLU A 187 8.81 12.67 10.43
N TYR A 188 9.23 11.43 10.16
CA TYR A 188 9.50 10.98 8.79
C TYR A 188 8.25 11.13 7.92
N LEU A 189 7.10 10.66 8.39
CA LEU A 189 5.86 10.70 7.63
C LEU A 189 5.39 12.14 7.38
N LYS A 190 5.50 13.03 8.36
CA LYS A 190 5.22 14.48 8.21
C LYS A 190 6.09 15.11 7.12
N LYS A 191 7.40 14.82 7.11
CA LYS A 191 8.31 15.30 6.06
C LYS A 191 7.91 14.80 4.66
N GLN A 192 7.46 13.53 4.54
CA GLN A 192 6.95 13.01 3.27
C GLN A 192 5.68 13.74 2.81
N PHE A 193 4.80 14.11 3.73
CA PHE A 193 3.61 14.90 3.42
C PHE A 193 3.97 16.29 2.91
N GLU A 194 4.83 17.00 3.62
CA GLU A 194 5.23 18.37 3.30
C GLU A 194 5.87 18.53 1.90
N VAL A 195 6.54 17.49 1.42
CA VAL A 195 7.14 17.46 0.07
C VAL A 195 6.08 17.46 -1.03
N LEU A 196 4.95 16.77 -0.81
CA LEU A 196 3.90 16.57 -1.82
C LEU A 196 2.74 17.56 -1.68
N GLU A 197 2.36 17.92 -0.44
CA GLU A 197 1.24 18.80 -0.13
C GLU A 197 1.49 19.51 1.21
N LYS A 198 1.31 20.84 1.24
CA LYS A 198 1.61 21.64 2.42
C LYS A 198 0.45 21.75 3.43
N LYS A 199 -0.75 21.35 3.06
CA LYS A 199 -1.97 21.51 3.86
C LYS A 199 -2.79 20.23 3.88
N ASN A 200 -3.73 20.17 4.82
CA ASN A 200 -4.70 19.05 4.90
C ASN A 200 -4.04 17.69 5.04
N HIS A 201 -3.14 17.56 6.01
CA HIS A 201 -2.50 16.29 6.31
C HIS A 201 -3.44 15.35 7.08
N PRO A 202 -3.37 14.03 6.83
CA PRO A 202 -4.11 13.05 7.63
C PRO A 202 -3.64 13.04 9.08
N LEU A 203 -4.52 12.65 10.00
CA LEU A 203 -4.15 12.44 11.40
C LEU A 203 -3.27 11.20 11.52
N ILE A 204 -2.06 11.37 12.05
CA ILE A 204 -1.12 10.29 12.30
C ILE A 204 -1.42 9.70 13.68
N LEU A 205 -1.83 8.44 13.73
CA LEU A 205 -2.06 7.73 14.98
C LEU A 205 -0.73 7.41 15.69
N LYS A 206 -0.73 7.59 16.98
CA LYS A 206 0.42 7.29 17.83
C LYS A 206 0.65 5.79 17.95
N ILE A 207 1.91 5.38 17.87
CA ILE A 207 2.34 4.01 18.10
C ILE A 207 3.07 3.96 19.44
N ASP A 208 2.51 3.23 20.40
CA ASP A 208 3.07 3.17 21.75
C ASP A 208 4.37 2.35 21.85
N LYS A 209 4.53 1.36 20.96
CA LYS A 209 5.70 0.49 20.90
C LYS A 209 6.48 0.73 19.61
N LYS A 210 7.81 0.86 19.73
CA LYS A 210 8.68 1.01 18.55
C LYS A 210 8.77 -0.30 17.77
N TYR A 211 8.34 -0.25 16.51
CA TYR A 211 8.49 -1.33 15.54
C TYR A 211 9.50 -0.95 14.46
N HIS A 212 10.24 -1.93 13.97
CA HIS A 212 11.17 -1.76 12.86
C HIS A 212 10.60 -2.42 11.62
N PHE A 213 10.51 -1.69 10.54
CA PHE A 213 9.97 -2.18 9.29
C PHE A 213 10.67 -3.47 8.82
N GLY A 214 9.89 -4.45 8.38
CA GLY A 214 10.39 -5.73 7.91
C GLY A 214 10.90 -6.69 9.00
N LYS A 215 10.94 -6.28 10.28
CA LYS A 215 11.22 -7.19 11.38
C LYS A 215 9.99 -8.02 11.75
N LEU A 216 10.19 -9.29 12.04
CA LEU A 216 9.10 -10.20 12.42
C LEU A 216 8.76 -10.06 13.89
N TYR A 217 7.49 -9.80 14.17
CA TYR A 217 6.91 -9.72 15.51
C TYR A 217 5.77 -10.73 15.62
N LYS A 218 5.71 -11.46 16.75
CA LYS A 218 4.70 -12.49 17.00
C LYS A 218 3.28 -11.89 16.93
N GLU A 219 3.09 -10.74 17.54
CA GLU A 219 1.81 -10.01 17.54
C GLU A 219 1.32 -9.61 16.14
N PHE A 220 2.23 -9.43 15.15
CA PHE A 220 1.82 -9.15 13.76
C PHE A 220 1.23 -10.38 13.10
N TYR A 221 1.83 -11.54 13.35
CA TYR A 221 1.31 -12.80 12.83
C TYR A 221 -0.02 -13.18 13.50
N GLU A 222 -0.12 -12.96 14.82
CA GLU A 222 -1.34 -13.23 15.59
C GLU A 222 -2.52 -12.37 15.10
N ILE A 223 -2.34 -11.05 14.92
CA ILE A 223 -3.43 -10.19 14.41
C ILE A 223 -3.80 -10.52 12.97
N HIS A 224 -2.83 -10.84 12.12
CA HIS A 224 -3.07 -11.28 10.75
C HIS A 224 -3.95 -12.54 10.70
N ASN A 225 -3.61 -13.56 11.49
CA ASN A 225 -4.41 -14.80 11.55
C ASN A 225 -5.79 -14.57 12.14
N ASN A 226 -5.91 -13.72 13.15
CA ASN A 226 -7.21 -13.36 13.75
C ASN A 226 -8.09 -12.62 12.74
N LEU A 227 -7.55 -11.70 11.96
CA LEU A 227 -8.26 -11.01 10.88
C LEU A 227 -8.74 -12.01 9.83
N LEU A 228 -7.84 -12.86 9.32
CA LEU A 228 -8.19 -13.88 8.34
C LEU A 228 -9.32 -14.79 8.86
N THR A 229 -9.21 -15.26 10.10
CA THR A 229 -10.18 -16.17 10.70
C THR A 229 -11.54 -15.52 10.92
N GLN A 230 -11.58 -14.26 11.39
CA GLN A 230 -12.84 -13.59 11.76
C GLN A 230 -13.51 -12.91 10.56
N THR A 231 -12.73 -12.44 9.57
CA THR A 231 -13.28 -11.65 8.44
C THR A 231 -13.26 -12.39 7.11
N ASN A 232 -12.53 -13.50 7.01
CA ASN A 232 -12.23 -14.21 5.76
C ASN A 232 -11.55 -13.30 4.71
N ILE A 233 -10.78 -12.30 5.19
CA ILE A 233 -9.99 -11.39 4.35
C ILE A 233 -8.53 -11.54 4.74
N GLU A 234 -7.68 -11.87 3.77
CA GLU A 234 -6.24 -11.86 3.95
C GLU A 234 -5.71 -10.43 3.81
N PHE A 235 -4.97 -9.97 4.82
CA PHE A 235 -4.30 -8.67 4.84
C PHE A 235 -2.78 -8.84 4.66
N ASP A 236 -2.10 -7.76 4.28
CA ASP A 236 -0.65 -7.74 4.16
C ASP A 236 0.03 -7.85 5.55
N LEU A 237 1.01 -8.77 5.65
CA LEU A 237 1.75 -9.01 6.91
C LEU A 237 2.75 -7.90 7.27
N LEU A 238 3.09 -7.04 6.31
CA LEU A 238 4.15 -6.06 6.48
C LEU A 238 3.62 -4.68 6.96
N TYR A 239 2.47 -4.25 6.42
CA TYR A 239 1.85 -2.95 6.71
C TYR A 239 0.57 -3.10 7.52
N ASP A 240 -0.34 -3.98 7.08
CA ASP A 240 -1.67 -4.07 7.66
C ASP A 240 -1.65 -4.64 9.08
N SER A 241 -0.70 -5.51 9.43
CA SER A 241 -0.59 -6.03 10.80
C SER A 241 -0.37 -4.90 11.82
N LEU A 242 0.57 -3.98 11.56
CA LEU A 242 0.77 -2.80 12.40
C LEU A 242 -0.41 -1.83 12.28
N GLY A 243 -0.92 -1.65 11.06
CA GLY A 243 -2.09 -0.82 10.79
C GLY A 243 -3.28 -1.19 11.64
N TRP A 244 -3.64 -2.46 11.69
CA TRP A 244 -4.75 -2.95 12.49
C TRP A 244 -4.52 -2.83 13.99
N ILE A 245 -3.30 -3.07 14.49
CA ILE A 245 -2.96 -2.85 15.91
C ILE A 245 -3.20 -1.38 16.28
N CYS A 246 -2.70 -0.44 15.47
CA CYS A 246 -2.88 1.00 15.71
C CYS A 246 -4.34 1.40 15.63
N PHE A 247 -5.05 0.93 14.61
CA PHE A 247 -6.43 1.30 14.37
C PHE A 247 -7.37 0.76 15.46
N GLU A 248 -7.23 -0.49 15.88
CA GLU A 248 -7.99 -1.06 16.98
C GLU A 248 -7.76 -0.31 18.30
N ASN A 249 -6.50 0.05 18.59
CA ASN A 249 -6.18 0.82 19.78
C ASN A 249 -6.86 2.20 19.76
N PHE A 250 -6.88 2.86 18.61
CA PHE A 250 -7.59 4.12 18.41
C PHE A 250 -9.11 3.94 18.63
N VAL A 251 -9.72 2.94 17.98
CA VAL A 251 -11.16 2.66 18.08
C VAL A 251 -11.58 2.37 19.53
N LYS A 252 -10.78 1.61 20.28
CA LYS A 252 -11.04 1.32 21.71
C LYS A 252 -10.98 2.56 22.61
N GLN A 253 -10.21 3.57 22.22
CA GLN A 253 -10.10 4.83 22.98
C GLN A 253 -11.18 5.87 22.59
N LEU A 254 -11.78 5.69 21.42
CA LEU A 254 -12.81 6.60 20.94
C LEU A 254 -14.11 6.41 21.74
N LYS A 255 -14.64 7.49 22.31
CA LYS A 255 -15.89 7.47 23.09
C LYS A 255 -17.14 7.72 22.25
N GLU A 256 -17.00 7.93 20.96
CA GLU A 256 -18.07 8.26 20.03
C GLU A 256 -18.82 6.97 19.63
N ALA A 257 -20.13 6.91 19.97
CA ALA A 257 -20.91 5.68 19.83
C ALA A 257 -21.36 5.33 18.40
N ASN A 258 -21.33 6.29 17.46
CA ASN A 258 -21.95 6.16 16.13
C ASN A 258 -20.99 6.36 14.95
N THR A 259 -19.69 6.33 15.19
CA THR A 259 -18.70 6.52 14.13
C THR A 259 -18.61 5.28 13.24
N THR A 260 -18.70 5.48 11.94
CA THR A 260 -18.42 4.45 10.94
C THR A 260 -16.92 4.37 10.67
N PHE A 261 -16.35 3.17 10.69
CA PHE A 261 -14.94 2.93 10.44
C PHE A 261 -14.74 2.27 9.09
N LEU A 262 -14.03 2.95 8.19
CA LEU A 262 -13.66 2.43 6.87
C LEU A 262 -12.14 2.19 6.81
N TYR A 263 -11.73 0.95 6.69
CA TYR A 263 -10.35 0.55 6.46
C TYR A 263 -10.11 0.39 4.96
N ILE A 264 -9.02 0.97 4.44
CA ILE A 264 -8.62 0.77 3.03
C ILE A 264 -7.63 -0.38 2.97
N HIS A 265 -8.07 -1.50 2.42
CA HIS A 265 -7.19 -2.63 2.12
C HIS A 265 -6.32 -2.30 0.92
N GLN A 266 -5.04 -2.05 1.15
CA GLN A 266 -4.12 -1.53 0.15
C GLN A 266 -3.49 -2.60 -0.75
N GLY A 267 -3.93 -3.86 -0.68
CA GLY A 267 -3.36 -4.99 -1.41
C GLY A 267 -2.00 -5.40 -0.86
N GLY A 268 -1.11 -5.86 -1.73
CA GLY A 268 0.25 -6.26 -1.31
C GLY A 268 0.36 -7.71 -0.83
N ILE A 269 -0.73 -8.49 -0.88
CA ILE A 269 -0.80 -9.86 -0.35
C ILE A 269 0.18 -10.84 -1.00
N ILE A 270 0.63 -10.59 -2.24
CA ILE A 270 1.69 -11.40 -2.89
C ILE A 270 2.99 -11.39 -2.05
N GLY A 271 3.25 -10.30 -1.34
CA GLY A 271 4.38 -10.20 -0.41
C GLY A 271 4.30 -11.18 0.75
N ASN A 272 3.08 -11.64 1.11
CA ASN A 272 2.88 -12.61 2.19
C ASN A 272 3.56 -13.95 1.92
N GLU A 273 3.74 -14.38 0.66
CA GLU A 273 4.48 -15.60 0.34
C GLU A 273 5.86 -15.60 1.04
N SER A 274 6.63 -14.52 0.86
CA SER A 274 7.94 -14.40 1.48
C SER A 274 7.88 -14.18 3.00
N MET A 275 6.82 -13.56 3.50
CA MET A 275 6.64 -13.32 4.93
C MET A 275 6.27 -14.61 5.67
N TYR A 276 5.40 -15.44 5.13
CA TYR A 276 5.05 -16.75 5.72
C TYR A 276 6.26 -17.63 5.91
N ASP A 277 7.14 -17.75 4.90
CA ASP A 277 8.35 -18.55 5.02
C ASP A 277 9.27 -18.03 6.12
N ARG A 278 9.43 -16.70 6.22
CA ARG A 278 10.22 -16.05 7.28
C ARG A 278 9.62 -16.29 8.66
N TYR A 279 8.27 -16.22 8.80
CA TYR A 279 7.59 -16.48 10.08
C TYR A 279 7.73 -17.94 10.49
N LYS A 280 7.49 -18.89 9.58
CA LYS A 280 7.69 -20.34 9.85
C LYS A 280 9.11 -20.65 10.29
N HIS A 281 10.11 -20.04 9.64
CA HIS A 281 11.52 -20.23 10.02
C HIS A 281 11.83 -19.68 11.42
N LYS A 282 11.31 -18.49 11.73
CA LYS A 282 11.58 -17.83 13.02
C LYS A 282 10.78 -18.38 14.19
N TYR A 283 9.57 -18.81 13.93
CA TYR A 283 8.59 -19.29 14.91
C TYR A 283 7.98 -20.63 14.48
N PRO A 284 8.74 -21.74 14.53
CA PRO A 284 8.30 -23.02 13.96
C PRO A 284 7.06 -23.65 14.61
N LEU A 285 6.58 -23.08 15.72
CA LEU A 285 5.40 -23.55 16.48
C LEU A 285 4.16 -22.65 16.30
N ILE A 286 4.20 -21.70 15.36
CA ILE A 286 3.06 -20.81 15.05
C ILE A 286 2.35 -21.28 13.80
#